data_293ad9ccf67e9e46c1857a5ac191f7cd
#
_entry.id   293ad9ccf67e9e46c1857a5ac191f7cd
#
_cell.length_a   1.000
_cell.length_b   1.000
_cell.length_c   1.000
_cell.angle_alpha   90.00
_cell.angle_beta   90.00
_cell.angle_gamma   90.00
#
_symmetry.space_group_name_H-M   'P 1'
#
loop_
_entity.id
_entity.type
_entity.pdbx_description
1 polymer ?
#
loop_
_entity_poly.entity_id
_entity_poly.type
_entity_poly.pdbx_seq_one_letter_code
_entity_poly.pdbx_strand_id
1 'polypeptide(L)'
;MNKSIHESKEICNRLRENNLMSAISEYALGYIMSILITAFSCGYHGKTVDIARNSDRHRTSISRFLRYEEWDDSKLEETMRKLVIGIIYEESRKSGMPILFIVDDTISSKTIPSSKASHPIEAASFHFSHLKKKQDYGHQAVSVMLLCNGITLNYAIVMYDKSVSKIDIVKQLAEKLS
;
A
#
# COMPACT_ATOMS: atom_id res chain seq x y z
N MET A 1 -8.77 -26.25 0.02
CA MET A 1 -9.80 -25.18 -0.12
C MET A 1 -10.30 -24.63 1.22
N ASN A 2 -10.49 -25.45 2.28
CA ASN A 2 -11.02 -24.95 3.57
C ASN A 2 -10.06 -24.06 4.41
N LYS A 3 -8.75 -24.26 4.31
CA LYS A 3 -7.75 -23.51 5.11
C LYS A 3 -7.70 -22.03 4.71
N SER A 4 -7.71 -21.72 3.41
CA SER A 4 -7.68 -20.35 2.87
C SER A 4 -8.92 -19.55 3.24
N ILE A 5 -10.10 -20.17 3.34
CA ILE A 5 -11.34 -19.50 3.73
C ILE A 5 -11.35 -19.18 5.23
N HIS A 6 -10.77 -20.03 6.06
CA HIS A 6 -10.66 -19.81 7.50
C HIS A 6 -9.69 -18.65 7.79
N GLU A 7 -8.52 -18.63 7.15
CA GLU A 7 -7.53 -17.57 7.25
C GLU A 7 -8.09 -16.21 6.81
N SER A 8 -8.88 -16.18 5.73
CA SER A 8 -9.50 -14.93 5.27
C SER A 8 -10.54 -14.37 6.24
N LYS A 9 -11.32 -15.23 6.91
CA LYS A 9 -12.27 -14.79 7.95
C LYS A 9 -11.56 -14.22 9.17
N GLU A 10 -10.46 -14.84 9.60
CA GLU A 10 -9.67 -14.37 10.72
C GLU A 10 -9.04 -12.99 10.41
N ILE A 11 -8.49 -12.81 9.21
CA ILE A 11 -7.96 -11.51 8.76
C ILE A 11 -9.07 -10.46 8.76
N CYS A 12 -10.26 -10.76 8.20
CA CYS A 12 -11.39 -9.83 8.22
C CYS A 12 -11.81 -9.44 9.64
N ASN A 13 -11.83 -10.39 10.57
CA ASN A 13 -12.17 -10.10 11.96
C ASN A 13 -11.14 -9.19 12.62
N ARG A 14 -9.84 -9.44 12.42
CA ARG A 14 -8.77 -8.58 12.92
C ARG A 14 -8.83 -7.16 12.34
N LEU A 15 -9.19 -7.03 11.05
CA LEU A 15 -9.38 -5.72 10.43
C LEU A 15 -10.57 -4.97 11.06
N ARG A 16 -11.66 -5.66 11.39
CA ARG A 16 -12.79 -5.08 12.12
C ARG A 16 -12.42 -4.65 13.53
N GLU A 17 -11.75 -5.51 14.29
CA GLU A 17 -11.30 -5.23 15.64
C GLU A 17 -10.37 -3.99 15.73
N ASN A 18 -9.63 -3.72 14.65
CA ASN A 18 -8.74 -2.56 14.55
C ASN A 18 -9.40 -1.33 13.88
N ASN A 19 -10.73 -1.26 13.83
CA ASN A 19 -11.50 -0.13 13.29
C ASN A 19 -11.25 0.22 11.81
N LEU A 20 -10.61 -0.66 11.02
CA LEU A 20 -10.43 -0.42 9.58
C LEU A 20 -11.77 -0.30 8.85
N MET A 21 -12.82 -0.92 9.38
CA MET A 21 -14.17 -0.81 8.84
C MET A 21 -14.78 0.60 8.94
N SER A 22 -14.18 1.49 9.72
CA SER A 22 -14.60 2.89 9.74
C SER A 22 -14.16 3.67 8.50
N ALA A 23 -13.17 3.15 7.76
CA ALA A 23 -12.59 3.78 6.58
C ALA A 23 -13.02 3.12 5.25
N ILE A 24 -13.46 1.86 5.30
CA ILE A 24 -13.84 1.08 4.10
C ILE A 24 -15.15 0.36 4.32
N SER A 25 -16.00 0.29 3.27
CA SER A 25 -17.25 -0.45 3.31
C SER A 25 -17.05 -1.97 3.32
N GLU A 26 -18.02 -2.74 3.80
CA GLU A 26 -18.01 -4.21 3.69
C GLU A 26 -17.89 -4.68 2.23
N TYR A 27 -18.49 -3.94 1.30
CA TYR A 27 -18.35 -4.19 -0.12
C TYR A 27 -16.90 -4.04 -0.60
N ALA A 28 -16.26 -2.92 -0.26
CA ALA A 28 -14.86 -2.64 -0.58
C ALA A 28 -13.91 -3.66 0.07
N LEU A 29 -14.15 -4.01 1.34
CA LEU A 29 -13.37 -5.03 2.04
C LEU A 29 -13.37 -6.36 1.29
N GLY A 30 -14.51 -6.79 0.76
CA GLY A 30 -14.58 -8.02 -0.01
C GLY A 30 -13.69 -8.04 -1.25
N TYR A 31 -13.53 -6.91 -1.95
CA TYR A 31 -12.60 -6.79 -3.09
C TYR A 31 -11.14 -6.72 -2.63
N ILE A 32 -10.85 -5.92 -1.61
CA ILE A 32 -9.50 -5.81 -1.02
C ILE A 32 -9.02 -7.20 -0.57
N MET A 33 -9.87 -7.97 0.11
CA MET A 33 -9.52 -9.32 0.53
C MET A 33 -9.24 -10.26 -0.67
N SER A 34 -10.00 -10.16 -1.76
CA SER A 34 -9.72 -10.93 -2.97
C SER A 34 -8.35 -10.58 -3.58
N ILE A 35 -7.96 -9.31 -3.56
CA ILE A 35 -6.64 -8.82 -4.01
C ILE A 35 -5.54 -9.36 -3.09
N LEU A 36 -5.70 -9.22 -1.77
CA LEU A 36 -4.71 -9.68 -0.79
C LEU A 36 -4.50 -11.19 -0.84
N ILE A 37 -5.58 -11.97 -0.88
CA ILE A 37 -5.50 -13.43 -0.98
C ILE A 37 -4.76 -13.83 -2.25
N THR A 38 -5.05 -13.18 -3.39
CA THR A 38 -4.33 -13.44 -4.65
C THR A 38 -2.85 -13.10 -4.52
N ALA A 39 -2.52 -11.95 -3.91
CA ALA A 39 -1.13 -11.54 -3.71
C ALA A 39 -0.33 -12.54 -2.88
N PHE A 40 -0.90 -13.03 -1.78
CA PHE A 40 -0.23 -13.96 -0.87
C PHE A 40 -0.20 -15.41 -1.41
N SER A 41 -1.22 -15.83 -2.17
CA SER A 41 -1.33 -17.22 -2.63
C SER A 41 -0.62 -17.49 -3.95
N CYS A 42 -0.53 -16.51 -4.83
CA CYS A 42 -0.14 -16.70 -6.23
C CYS A 42 0.95 -15.74 -6.73
N GLY A 43 1.46 -14.84 -5.90
CA GLY A 43 2.39 -13.83 -6.36
C GLY A 43 1.72 -12.86 -7.34
N TYR A 44 0.89 -11.97 -6.84
CA TYR A 44 0.14 -11.00 -7.65
C TYR A 44 1.05 -10.04 -8.43
N HIS A 45 0.85 -10.01 -9.75
CA HIS A 45 1.62 -9.16 -10.68
C HIS A 45 0.82 -7.94 -11.20
N GLY A 46 -0.21 -7.52 -10.49
CA GLY A 46 -1.02 -6.33 -10.86
C GLY A 46 -2.08 -6.57 -11.92
N LYS A 47 -2.42 -7.84 -12.25
CA LYS A 47 -3.41 -8.15 -13.28
C LYS A 47 -4.74 -8.55 -12.68
N THR A 48 -5.82 -7.87 -13.07
CA THR A 48 -7.20 -8.20 -12.63
C THR A 48 -7.63 -9.63 -12.99
N VAL A 49 -7.01 -10.22 -14.03
CA VAL A 49 -7.25 -11.62 -14.42
C VAL A 49 -6.78 -12.59 -13.33
N ASP A 50 -5.68 -12.30 -12.66
CA ASP A 50 -5.14 -13.18 -11.61
C ASP A 50 -6.04 -13.15 -10.37
N ILE A 51 -6.58 -11.97 -10.04
CA ILE A 51 -7.57 -11.83 -8.95
C ILE A 51 -8.84 -12.62 -9.30
N ALA A 52 -9.35 -12.51 -10.52
CA ALA A 52 -10.55 -13.22 -10.96
C ALA A 52 -10.39 -14.75 -10.96
N ARG A 53 -9.19 -15.27 -11.26
CA ARG A 53 -8.89 -16.71 -11.20
C ARG A 53 -8.85 -17.27 -9.78
N ASN A 54 -8.51 -16.43 -8.81
CA ASN A 54 -8.32 -16.81 -7.41
C ASN A 54 -9.44 -16.34 -6.49
N SER A 55 -10.53 -15.82 -7.06
CA SER A 55 -11.73 -15.39 -6.34
C SER A 55 -13.00 -15.78 -7.10
N ASP A 56 -14.13 -15.62 -6.47
CA ASP A 56 -15.46 -15.79 -7.07
C ASP A 56 -15.93 -14.56 -7.87
N ARG A 57 -15.01 -13.58 -8.08
CA ARG A 57 -15.35 -12.30 -8.70
C ARG A 57 -15.01 -12.25 -10.17
N HIS A 58 -15.90 -11.69 -10.97
CA HIS A 58 -15.62 -11.51 -12.39
C HIS A 58 -14.61 -10.39 -12.63
N ARG A 59 -13.72 -10.54 -13.62
CA ARG A 59 -12.69 -9.57 -13.99
C ARG A 59 -13.23 -8.16 -14.18
N THR A 60 -14.42 -8.03 -14.80
CA THR A 60 -15.03 -6.72 -15.06
C THR A 60 -15.45 -6.03 -13.77
N SER A 61 -15.99 -6.78 -12.78
CA SER A 61 -16.37 -6.19 -11.49
C SER A 61 -15.15 -5.74 -10.70
N ILE A 62 -14.04 -6.49 -10.74
CA ILE A 62 -12.76 -6.09 -10.14
C ILE A 62 -12.23 -4.80 -10.79
N SER A 63 -12.25 -4.74 -12.13
CA SER A 63 -11.81 -3.55 -12.88
C SER A 63 -12.67 -2.32 -12.57
N ARG A 64 -13.98 -2.50 -12.42
CA ARG A 64 -14.90 -1.40 -12.04
C ARG A 64 -14.65 -0.95 -10.61
N PHE A 65 -14.47 -1.87 -9.67
CA PHE A 65 -14.11 -1.56 -8.29
C PHE A 65 -12.83 -0.71 -8.24
N LEU A 66 -11.74 -1.16 -8.86
CA LEU A 66 -10.46 -0.43 -8.87
C LEU A 66 -10.51 0.94 -9.55
N ARG A 67 -11.54 1.20 -10.38
CA ARG A 67 -11.65 2.45 -11.14
C ARG A 67 -12.62 3.45 -10.51
N TYR A 68 -13.66 2.98 -9.87
CA TYR A 68 -14.81 3.83 -9.52
C TYR A 68 -15.21 3.76 -8.06
N GLU A 69 -14.65 2.83 -7.28
CA GLU A 69 -14.99 2.77 -5.86
C GLU A 69 -14.28 3.91 -5.12
N GLU A 70 -15.07 4.66 -4.39
CA GLU A 70 -14.59 5.76 -3.54
C GLU A 70 -14.51 5.27 -2.10
N TRP A 71 -13.39 5.49 -1.46
CA TRP A 71 -13.17 5.30 -0.03
C TRP A 71 -12.40 6.49 0.54
N ASP A 72 -12.44 6.64 1.84
CA ASP A 72 -11.68 7.66 2.54
C ASP A 72 -10.21 7.20 2.71
N ASP A 73 -9.39 7.49 1.72
CA ASP A 73 -7.97 7.13 1.71
C ASP A 73 -7.23 7.71 2.91
N SER A 74 -7.55 8.94 3.29
CA SER A 74 -6.90 9.62 4.42
C SER A 74 -7.19 8.93 5.73
N LYS A 75 -8.45 8.54 5.94
CA LYS A 75 -8.89 7.82 7.14
C LYS A 75 -8.32 6.40 7.17
N LEU A 76 -8.26 5.72 6.03
CA LEU A 76 -7.65 4.40 5.92
C LEU A 76 -6.17 4.47 6.28
N GLU A 77 -5.45 5.42 5.70
CA GLU A 77 -4.02 5.62 5.94
C GLU A 77 -3.73 5.96 7.42
N GLU A 78 -4.53 6.84 8.02
CA GLU A 78 -4.42 7.19 9.45
C GLU A 78 -4.64 5.97 10.35
N THR A 79 -5.69 5.18 10.05
CA THR A 79 -6.01 3.97 10.82
C THR A 79 -4.89 2.93 10.71
N MET A 80 -4.36 2.71 9.51
CA MET A 80 -3.23 1.81 9.29
C MET A 80 -1.98 2.28 10.02
N ARG A 81 -1.66 3.58 9.98
CA ARG A 81 -0.52 4.14 10.73
C ARG A 81 -0.66 3.92 12.22
N LYS A 82 -1.82 4.19 12.80
CA LYS A 82 -2.08 3.95 14.23
C LYS A 82 -1.88 2.48 14.62
N LEU A 83 -2.35 1.55 13.77
CA LEU A 83 -2.14 0.12 13.99
C LEU A 83 -0.66 -0.25 13.97
N VAL A 84 0.09 0.21 12.97
CA VAL A 84 1.53 -0.04 12.84
C VAL A 84 2.30 0.53 14.03
N ILE A 85 2.02 1.77 14.43
CA ILE A 85 2.60 2.40 15.61
C ILE A 85 2.33 1.55 16.85
N GLY A 86 1.07 1.17 17.08
CA GLY A 86 0.70 0.35 18.24
C GLY A 86 1.49 -0.95 18.32
N ILE A 87 1.60 -1.69 17.23
CA ILE A 87 2.34 -2.96 17.17
C ILE A 87 3.84 -2.73 17.45
N ILE A 88 4.45 -1.75 16.81
CA ILE A 88 5.90 -1.49 16.92
C ILE A 88 6.28 -0.97 18.32
N TYR A 89 5.45 -0.08 18.90
CA TYR A 89 5.70 0.42 20.26
C TYR A 89 5.50 -0.67 21.32
N GLU A 90 4.52 -1.55 21.13
CA GLU A 90 4.34 -2.71 22.01
C GLU A 90 5.55 -3.64 21.95
N GLU A 91 6.08 -3.91 20.74
CA GLU A 91 7.27 -4.75 20.58
C GLU A 91 8.51 -4.09 21.18
N SER A 92 8.70 -2.79 20.99
CA SER A 92 9.81 -2.04 21.61
C SER A 92 9.75 -2.10 23.13
N ARG A 93 8.55 -1.96 23.71
CA ARG A 93 8.36 -2.05 25.16
C ARG A 93 8.63 -3.46 25.71
N LYS A 94 8.26 -4.51 24.96
CA LYS A 94 8.48 -5.92 25.35
C LYS A 94 9.94 -6.32 25.24
N SER A 95 10.60 -5.91 24.16
CA SER A 95 11.96 -6.32 23.83
C SER A 95 13.05 -5.41 24.41
N GLY A 96 12.70 -4.17 24.77
CA GLY A 96 13.66 -3.12 25.13
C GLY A 96 14.49 -2.61 23.93
N MET A 97 14.17 -3.03 22.70
CA MET A 97 14.91 -2.66 21.50
C MET A 97 14.42 -1.31 20.94
N PRO A 98 15.33 -0.51 20.34
CA PRO A 98 14.97 0.75 19.72
C PRO A 98 14.10 0.53 18.48
N ILE A 99 13.26 1.51 18.16
CA ILE A 99 12.54 1.60 16.92
C ILE A 99 13.42 2.30 15.89
N LEU A 100 13.64 1.66 14.75
CA LEU A 100 14.35 2.24 13.62
C LEU A 100 13.35 2.73 12.57
N PHE A 101 13.56 3.95 12.11
CA PHE A 101 12.79 4.61 11.06
C PHE A 101 13.56 4.48 9.75
N ILE A 102 13.07 3.62 8.85
CA ILE A 102 13.74 3.29 7.59
C ILE A 102 13.01 4.02 6.46
N VAL A 103 13.76 4.75 5.66
CA VAL A 103 13.25 5.50 4.51
C VAL A 103 13.87 4.95 3.25
N ASP A 104 13.03 4.68 2.26
CA ASP A 104 13.47 4.31 0.90
C ASP A 104 12.61 5.01 -0.14
N ASP A 105 13.16 5.24 -1.33
CA ASP A 105 12.39 5.71 -2.46
C ASP A 105 12.44 4.70 -3.62
N THR A 106 11.32 4.51 -4.26
CA THR A 106 11.20 3.56 -5.36
C THR A 106 10.50 4.18 -6.56
N ILE A 107 10.92 3.74 -7.78
CA ILE A 107 10.29 4.15 -9.02
C ILE A 107 9.59 2.94 -9.64
N SER A 108 8.27 3.03 -9.77
CA SER A 108 7.47 2.07 -10.55
C SER A 108 7.47 2.50 -12.01
N SER A 109 8.41 1.94 -12.78
CA SER A 109 8.58 2.27 -14.20
C SER A 109 7.31 2.00 -15.01
N LYS A 110 6.97 2.90 -15.90
CA LYS A 110 5.85 2.82 -16.83
C LYS A 110 6.33 3.01 -18.26
N THR A 111 5.58 2.49 -19.21
CA THR A 111 5.81 2.79 -20.63
C THR A 111 5.50 4.27 -20.89
N ILE A 112 6.43 4.95 -21.55
CA ILE A 112 6.21 6.34 -21.97
C ILE A 112 4.99 6.37 -22.92
N PRO A 113 3.97 7.18 -22.63
CA PRO A 113 2.81 7.28 -23.48
C PRO A 113 3.19 7.85 -24.86
N SER A 114 2.51 7.40 -25.89
CA SER A 114 2.66 7.96 -27.24
C SER A 114 2.33 9.46 -27.21
N SER A 115 2.99 10.26 -28.06
CA SER A 115 2.67 11.68 -28.24
C SER A 115 1.21 11.95 -28.66
N LYS A 116 0.52 10.91 -29.15
CA LYS A 116 -0.91 10.94 -29.50
C LYS A 116 -1.84 10.51 -28.36
N ALA A 117 -1.31 10.17 -27.18
CA ALA A 117 -2.14 9.75 -26.05
C ALA A 117 -2.94 10.95 -25.51
N SER A 118 -4.27 10.85 -25.56
CA SER A 118 -5.18 11.86 -25.03
C SER A 118 -5.18 11.92 -23.50
N HIS A 119 -4.82 10.83 -22.85
CA HIS A 119 -4.80 10.69 -21.40
C HIS A 119 -3.45 10.10 -20.96
N PRO A 120 -2.48 10.94 -20.57
CA PRO A 120 -1.23 10.46 -19.96
C PRO A 120 -1.55 9.75 -18.63
N ILE A 121 -0.62 8.89 -18.19
CA ILE A 121 -0.75 8.22 -16.89
C ILE A 121 -0.69 9.30 -15.80
N GLU A 122 -1.74 9.39 -14.99
CA GLU A 122 -1.86 10.35 -13.90
C GLU A 122 -0.66 10.23 -12.95
N ALA A 123 -0.13 11.37 -12.49
CA ALA A 123 1.01 11.47 -11.56
C ALA A 123 2.31 10.76 -12.02
N ALA A 124 2.38 10.21 -13.24
CA ALA A 124 3.61 9.67 -13.76
C ALA A 124 4.49 10.78 -14.38
N SER A 125 5.77 10.77 -14.06
CA SER A 125 6.73 11.74 -14.57
C SER A 125 8.12 11.11 -14.75
N PHE A 126 9.07 11.88 -15.30
CA PHE A 126 10.45 11.44 -15.38
C PHE A 126 11.15 11.67 -14.04
N HIS A 127 11.80 10.64 -13.52
CA HIS A 127 12.62 10.66 -12.31
C HIS A 127 13.99 10.09 -12.59
N PHE A 128 15.03 10.60 -11.93
CA PHE A 128 16.36 9.99 -12.04
C PHE A 128 16.43 8.73 -11.20
N SER A 129 16.62 7.59 -11.84
CA SER A 129 16.84 6.31 -11.18
C SER A 129 18.31 6.11 -10.89
N HIS A 130 18.71 6.14 -9.62
CA HIS A 130 20.08 5.85 -9.19
C HIS A 130 20.50 4.41 -9.54
N LEU A 131 19.55 3.48 -9.45
CA LEU A 131 19.78 2.08 -9.80
C LEU A 131 20.06 1.89 -11.30
N LYS A 132 19.26 2.54 -12.16
CA LYS A 132 19.42 2.46 -13.62
C LYS A 132 20.41 3.50 -14.16
N LYS A 133 20.87 4.46 -13.35
CA LYS A 133 21.75 5.59 -13.74
C LYS A 133 21.22 6.40 -14.93
N LYS A 134 19.91 6.53 -15.04
CA LYS A 134 19.23 7.28 -16.11
C LYS A 134 17.86 7.79 -15.68
N GLN A 135 17.30 8.66 -16.52
CA GLN A 135 15.90 9.06 -16.38
C GLN A 135 14.97 7.86 -16.63
N ASP A 136 14.00 7.68 -15.76
CA ASP A 136 13.01 6.63 -15.82
C ASP A 136 11.62 7.27 -15.72
N TYR A 137 10.69 6.87 -16.60
CA TYR A 137 9.33 7.38 -16.59
C TYR A 137 8.45 6.49 -15.72
N GLY A 138 7.71 7.06 -14.80
CA GLY A 138 6.83 6.30 -13.93
C GLY A 138 6.37 7.05 -12.69
N HIS A 139 5.84 6.31 -11.75
CA HIS A 139 5.49 6.82 -10.43
C HIS A 139 6.70 6.67 -9.51
N GLN A 140 7.00 7.71 -8.75
CA GLN A 140 7.96 7.62 -7.65
C GLN A 140 7.22 7.71 -6.32
N ALA A 141 7.58 6.85 -5.37
CA ALA A 141 7.02 6.85 -4.03
C ALA A 141 8.13 6.88 -2.99
N VAL A 142 7.91 7.62 -1.91
CA VAL A 142 8.71 7.54 -0.68
C VAL A 142 8.02 6.55 0.24
N SER A 143 8.74 5.50 0.61
CA SER A 143 8.27 4.48 1.55
C SER A 143 8.97 4.66 2.88
N VAL A 144 8.20 4.59 3.96
CA VAL A 144 8.70 4.62 5.33
C VAL A 144 8.28 3.35 6.05
N MET A 145 9.25 2.68 6.62
CA MET A 145 9.04 1.47 7.43
C MET A 145 9.53 1.69 8.85
N LEU A 146 8.84 1.08 9.81
CA LEU A 146 9.29 0.98 11.19
C LEU A 146 9.81 -0.43 11.44
N LEU A 147 11.00 -0.52 12.02
CA LEU A 147 11.63 -1.79 12.38
C LEU A 147 11.91 -1.82 13.87
N CYS A 148 11.49 -2.87 14.54
CA CYS A 148 11.85 -3.17 15.93
C CYS A 148 11.98 -4.68 16.12
N ASN A 149 13.06 -5.14 16.74
CA ASN A 149 13.29 -6.55 17.10
C ASN A 149 12.96 -7.55 15.96
N GLY A 150 13.38 -7.22 14.74
CA GLY A 150 13.16 -8.06 13.55
C GLY A 150 11.76 -7.95 12.92
N ILE A 151 10.82 -7.23 13.54
CA ILE A 151 9.50 -6.93 12.95
C ILE A 151 9.62 -5.65 12.14
N THR A 152 9.37 -5.74 10.83
CA THR A 152 9.34 -4.59 9.91
C THR A 152 7.94 -4.39 9.38
N LEU A 153 7.38 -3.20 9.60
CA LEU A 153 6.03 -2.85 9.12
C LEU A 153 6.08 -1.57 8.29
N ASN A 154 5.29 -1.54 7.23
CA ASN A 154 5.14 -0.34 6.43
C ASN A 154 4.32 0.69 7.21
N TYR A 155 4.91 1.87 7.44
CA TYR A 155 4.30 2.98 8.16
C TYR A 155 3.59 3.96 7.23
N ALA A 156 4.21 4.26 6.08
CA ALA A 156 3.63 5.15 5.07
C ALA A 156 4.22 4.88 3.68
N ILE A 157 3.41 5.11 2.65
CA ILE A 157 3.84 5.21 1.26
C ILE A 157 3.25 6.51 0.71
N VAL A 158 4.11 7.46 0.32
CA VAL A 158 3.70 8.75 -0.21
C VAL A 158 4.13 8.87 -1.67
N MET A 159 3.16 9.13 -2.54
CA MET A 159 3.46 9.40 -3.96
C MET A 159 4.22 10.72 -4.07
N TYR A 160 5.32 10.70 -4.81
CA TYR A 160 6.19 11.86 -4.99
C TYR A 160 5.90 12.54 -6.32
N ASP A 161 5.34 13.73 -6.27
CA ASP A 161 4.95 14.56 -7.42
C ASP A 161 5.87 15.78 -7.63
N LYS A 162 6.94 15.91 -6.83
CA LYS A 162 7.90 17.02 -6.82
C LYS A 162 7.37 18.35 -6.26
N SER A 163 6.14 18.41 -5.78
CA SER A 163 5.58 19.61 -5.15
C SER A 163 6.26 19.94 -3.81
N VAL A 164 6.65 18.88 -3.08
CA VAL A 164 7.34 18.97 -1.79
C VAL A 164 8.63 18.15 -1.86
N SER A 165 9.68 18.56 -1.15
CA SER A 165 10.91 17.75 -1.14
C SER A 165 10.71 16.43 -0.40
N LYS A 166 11.43 15.36 -0.81
CA LYS A 166 11.38 14.07 -0.12
C LYS A 166 11.78 14.19 1.35
N ILE A 167 12.71 15.09 1.66
CA ILE A 167 13.16 15.34 3.04
C ILE A 167 12.02 15.93 3.87
N ASP A 168 11.24 16.85 3.33
CA ASP A 168 10.12 17.43 4.04
C ASP A 168 8.97 16.44 4.23
N ILE A 169 8.72 15.55 3.25
CA ILE A 169 7.79 14.43 3.40
C ILE A 169 8.22 13.55 4.58
N VAL A 170 9.50 13.18 4.64
CA VAL A 170 10.04 12.33 5.72
C VAL A 170 9.94 13.02 7.08
N LYS A 171 10.25 14.32 7.17
CA LYS A 171 10.09 15.10 8.42
C LYS A 171 8.66 15.13 8.91
N GLN A 172 7.70 15.42 8.02
CA GLN A 172 6.27 15.41 8.35
C GLN A 172 5.79 14.05 8.84
N LEU A 173 6.31 12.96 8.26
CA LEU A 173 5.99 11.61 8.70
C LEU A 173 6.61 11.28 10.05
N ALA A 174 7.83 11.74 10.32
CA ALA A 174 8.50 11.56 11.61
C ALA A 174 7.78 12.32 12.74
N GLU A 175 7.31 13.53 12.48
CA GLU A 175 6.53 14.34 13.45
C GLU A 175 5.23 13.66 13.87
N LYS A 176 4.63 12.84 13.00
CA LYS A 176 3.40 12.07 13.31
C LYS A 176 3.65 10.82 14.16
N LEU A 177 4.91 10.49 14.47
CA LEU A 177 5.27 9.38 15.36
C LEU A 177 5.29 9.78 16.85
N SER A 178 5.32 11.07 17.14
CA SER A 178 5.40 11.63 18.51
C SER A 178 3.99 11.80 19.17
#